data_df8838a02292275f5960b11bc8df295c
#
_entry.id   df8838a02292275f5960b11bc8df295c
#
_cell.length_a   1.000
_cell.length_b   1.000
_cell.length_c   1.000
_cell.angle_alpha   90.00
_cell.angle_beta   90.00
_cell.angle_gamma   90.00
#
_symmetry.space_group_name_H-M   'P 1'
#
loop_
_entity.id
_entity.type
_entity.pdbx_description
1 polymer ?
#
loop_
_entity_poly.entity_id
_entity_poly.type
_entity_poly.pdbx_seq_one_letter_code
_entity_poly.pdbx_strand_id
1 'polypeptide(L)'
;MSKMMDCSGPLALVMFALVAACGTADTKQSAGSAQDSTAQHADSAIPTSAGVEVAVASSPTPEAKASVNAVRPSASPPKAVPVKRVPRRVVIGGVDLTGLGYDQGDPSAPVVIVDFSDFACPYCAEFSLETYPAIAREFVSTGKVLFKYMPFVAGSFRHAREATRAVECAAEQGRFWEMLDRVYAAQREWKTASDAVPVLAREAAAAGLDTARAAACYASGRTDARTARLTNAANDIGVRVTPSFLVNDRPVQGALPLADFRKVIEAALLVTQVKHE
;
A
#
# COMPACT_ATOMS: atom_id res chain seq x y z
N MET A 1 7.62 55.20 36.08
CA MET A 1 6.33 55.01 36.74
C MET A 1 5.77 53.71 36.23
N SER A 2 6.14 52.62 36.77
CA SER A 2 5.58 51.86 37.89
C SER A 2 4.12 51.44 37.67
N LYS A 3 3.92 50.18 37.37
CA LYS A 3 3.03 49.30 38.16
C LYS A 3 3.24 47.82 37.78
N MET A 4 3.99 47.14 38.62
CA MET A 4 3.92 45.70 38.82
C MET A 4 2.56 45.40 39.45
N MET A 5 1.89 44.37 38.99
CA MET A 5 0.83 43.70 39.74
C MET A 5 1.14 42.18 39.80
N ASP A 6 1.59 41.85 41.00
CA ASP A 6 1.71 40.53 41.56
C ASP A 6 0.30 39.95 41.82
N CYS A 7 0.08 38.69 41.49
CA CYS A 7 -1.06 37.93 41.98
C CYS A 7 -0.62 36.50 42.28
N SER A 8 -0.06 36.33 43.46
CA SER A 8 0.05 35.06 44.15
C SER A 8 -1.32 34.64 44.68
N GLY A 9 -1.73 33.42 44.38
CA GLY A 9 -2.93 32.82 44.97
C GLY A 9 -2.72 31.28 45.11
N PRO A 10 -3.23 30.66 46.17
CA PRO A 10 -2.58 29.55 46.84
C PRO A 10 -3.00 28.13 46.34
N LEU A 11 -2.11 27.20 46.60
CA LEU A 11 -2.31 25.73 46.57
C LEU A 11 -3.62 25.33 47.27
N ALA A 12 -4.43 24.55 46.59
CA ALA A 12 -5.43 23.69 47.20
C ALA A 12 -5.06 22.20 46.98
N LEU A 13 -4.52 21.66 48.05
CA LEU A 13 -4.25 20.24 48.23
C LEU A 13 -5.57 19.54 48.50
N VAL A 14 -6.03 18.67 47.62
CA VAL A 14 -7.14 17.74 47.91
C VAL A 14 -6.61 16.31 47.90
N MET A 15 -6.34 15.84 49.09
CA MET A 15 -6.26 14.40 49.40
C MET A 15 -7.66 13.80 49.30
N PHE A 16 -7.83 12.72 48.57
CA PHE A 16 -8.93 11.79 48.79
C PHE A 16 -8.44 10.35 48.82
N ALA A 17 -8.94 9.72 49.85
CA ALA A 17 -8.51 8.50 50.47
C ALA A 17 -8.68 7.22 49.63
N LEU A 18 -7.80 6.25 49.94
CA LEU A 18 -7.95 4.82 49.68
C LEU A 18 -9.26 4.28 50.22
N VAL A 19 -9.97 3.49 49.45
CA VAL A 19 -10.84 2.43 49.94
C VAL A 19 -10.41 1.13 49.28
N ALA A 20 -9.77 0.30 50.09
CA ALA A 20 -9.53 -1.10 49.83
C ALA A 20 -10.83 -1.86 50.15
N ALA A 21 -11.33 -2.66 49.24
CA ALA A 21 -12.30 -3.68 49.48
C ALA A 21 -11.79 -5.02 48.96
N CYS A 22 -11.33 -5.84 49.89
CA CYS A 22 -11.19 -7.29 49.75
C CYS A 22 -12.53 -7.93 49.54
N GLY A 23 -12.68 -8.80 48.56
CA GLY A 23 -13.78 -9.71 48.35
C GLY A 23 -13.23 -11.06 47.89
N THR A 24 -13.19 -12.00 48.82
CA THR A 24 -12.71 -13.36 48.68
C THR A 24 -13.78 -14.27 48.08
N ALA A 25 -13.30 -15.20 47.24
CA ALA A 25 -13.73 -16.59 47.03
C ALA A 25 -15.17 -16.88 46.59
N ASP A 26 -15.31 -17.58 45.48
CA ASP A 26 -15.82 -18.96 45.61
C ASP A 26 -15.46 -19.81 44.38
N THR A 27 -14.89 -20.93 44.72
CA THR A 27 -14.52 -22.06 43.87
C THR A 27 -15.76 -22.90 43.63
N LYS A 28 -16.13 -23.19 42.40
CA LYS A 28 -16.96 -24.36 42.10
C LYS A 28 -16.44 -25.09 40.87
N GLN A 29 -15.68 -26.10 41.17
CA GLN A 29 -15.36 -27.24 40.34
C GLN A 29 -16.65 -27.99 39.99
N SER A 30 -16.90 -28.28 38.73
CA SER A 30 -17.81 -29.35 38.33
C SER A 30 -17.08 -30.20 37.29
N ALA A 31 -16.73 -31.37 37.78
CA ALA A 31 -16.26 -32.50 37.00
C ALA A 31 -17.47 -33.27 36.44
N GLY A 32 -17.32 -33.83 35.28
CA GLY A 32 -18.25 -34.78 34.65
C GLY A 32 -18.06 -34.73 33.16
N SER A 33 -17.81 -35.72 32.45
CA SER A 33 -17.52 -37.17 32.54
C SER A 33 -17.11 -37.57 31.11
N ALA A 34 -16.10 -38.40 31.05
CA ALA A 34 -15.68 -39.08 29.82
C ALA A 34 -16.83 -39.96 29.31
N GLN A 35 -17.03 -39.96 28.00
CA GLN A 35 -17.65 -41.11 27.32
C GLN A 35 -16.80 -41.51 26.15
N ASP A 36 -16.16 -42.62 26.38
CA ASP A 36 -15.53 -43.57 25.50
C ASP A 36 -16.59 -44.12 24.50
N SER A 37 -16.28 -44.17 23.23
CA SER A 37 -17.02 -44.96 22.25
C SER A 37 -16.03 -45.53 21.22
N THR A 38 -15.46 -46.66 21.60
CA THR A 38 -14.91 -47.67 20.72
C THR A 38 -16.03 -48.37 19.98
N ALA A 39 -15.96 -48.47 18.68
CA ALA A 39 -16.48 -49.51 17.78
C ALA A 39 -16.06 -49.18 16.35
N GLN A 40 -15.50 -49.94 15.58
CA GLN A 40 -15.30 -51.34 15.29
C GLN A 40 -14.89 -51.40 13.82
N HIS A 41 -13.89 -52.21 13.57
CA HIS A 41 -13.42 -52.67 12.28
C HIS A 41 -14.54 -53.19 11.37
N ALA A 42 -14.47 -52.85 10.08
CA ALA A 42 -14.95 -53.74 9.03
C ALA A 42 -13.92 -53.83 7.94
N ASP A 43 -13.27 -54.94 7.93
CA ASP A 43 -12.46 -55.54 6.91
C ASP A 43 -13.34 -55.84 5.67
N SER A 44 -12.95 -55.47 4.50
CA SER A 44 -13.53 -56.01 3.28
C SER A 44 -12.50 -56.02 2.15
N ALA A 45 -12.25 -57.26 1.76
CA ALA A 45 -11.27 -57.76 0.87
C ALA A 45 -11.30 -57.19 -0.56
N ILE A 46 -10.12 -57.20 -1.14
CA ILE A 46 -9.75 -57.02 -2.55
C ILE A 46 -10.35 -58.12 -3.44
N PRO A 47 -10.71 -57.88 -4.65
CA PRO A 47 -10.47 -58.82 -5.75
C PRO A 47 -9.46 -58.27 -6.74
N THR A 48 -8.43 -59.07 -6.90
CA THR A 48 -7.47 -59.07 -8.00
C THR A 48 -8.17 -59.56 -9.27
N SER A 49 -8.09 -58.84 -10.37
CA SER A 49 -7.87 -59.50 -11.68
C SER A 49 -7.64 -58.50 -12.83
N ALA A 50 -6.76 -58.96 -13.67
CA ALA A 50 -6.61 -58.71 -15.11
C ALA A 50 -5.88 -57.46 -15.57
N GLY A 51 -4.67 -57.74 -16.06
CA GLY A 51 -3.81 -56.84 -16.80
C GLY A 51 -4.43 -56.37 -18.12
N VAL A 52 -4.19 -55.11 -18.38
CA VAL A 52 -4.21 -54.55 -19.72
C VAL A 52 -2.92 -53.75 -19.87
N GLU A 53 -2.06 -54.31 -20.71
CA GLU A 53 -0.87 -53.66 -21.21
C GLU A 53 -1.33 -52.51 -22.13
N VAL A 54 -1.11 -51.26 -21.73
CA VAL A 54 -1.32 -50.11 -22.60
C VAL A 54 -0.01 -49.34 -22.70
N ALA A 55 0.38 -49.15 -23.94
CA ALA A 55 1.60 -48.56 -24.44
C ALA A 55 2.04 -47.31 -23.69
N VAL A 56 3.33 -47.23 -23.39
CA VAL A 56 4.05 -46.05 -22.92
C VAL A 56 4.04 -45.01 -24.04
N ALA A 57 3.12 -44.09 -23.97
CA ALA A 57 3.20 -42.82 -24.70
C ALA A 57 4.05 -41.87 -23.89
N SER A 58 5.20 -41.49 -24.43
CA SER A 58 6.14 -40.53 -23.88
C SER A 58 5.44 -39.21 -23.63
N SER A 59 5.28 -38.82 -22.37
CA SER A 59 4.83 -37.50 -21.99
C SER A 59 5.90 -36.49 -22.36
N PRO A 60 5.53 -35.34 -22.95
CA PRO A 60 6.48 -34.27 -23.16
C PRO A 60 6.88 -33.65 -21.81
N THR A 61 8.17 -33.45 -21.64
CA THR A 61 8.81 -32.72 -20.57
C THR A 61 8.08 -31.36 -20.35
N PRO A 62 7.74 -30.99 -19.13
CA PRO A 62 7.22 -29.63 -18.89
C PRO A 62 8.34 -28.63 -19.18
N GLU A 63 8.16 -27.89 -20.25
CA GLU A 63 8.95 -26.70 -20.53
C GLU A 63 9.01 -25.80 -19.29
N ALA A 64 10.22 -25.47 -18.89
CA ALA A 64 10.52 -24.52 -17.85
C ALA A 64 9.74 -23.23 -18.14
N LYS A 65 8.82 -22.91 -17.24
CA LYS A 65 8.20 -21.58 -17.22
C LYS A 65 9.33 -20.58 -17.11
N ALA A 66 9.61 -19.92 -18.20
CA ALA A 66 10.49 -18.77 -18.24
C ALA A 66 10.00 -17.78 -17.20
N SER A 67 10.85 -17.52 -16.22
CA SER A 67 10.70 -16.41 -15.29
C SER A 67 10.63 -15.15 -16.13
N VAL A 68 9.44 -14.66 -16.39
CA VAL A 68 9.22 -13.33 -16.98
C VAL A 68 9.61 -12.33 -15.91
N ASN A 69 10.90 -12.00 -15.89
CA ASN A 69 11.39 -10.76 -15.31
C ASN A 69 10.82 -9.62 -16.17
N ALA A 70 9.53 -9.34 -16.02
CA ALA A 70 8.91 -8.14 -16.54
C ALA A 70 9.35 -6.97 -15.68
N VAL A 71 10.64 -6.65 -15.77
CA VAL A 71 11.13 -5.33 -15.42
C VAL A 71 10.35 -4.39 -16.32
N ARG A 72 9.46 -3.60 -15.74
CA ARG A 72 8.83 -2.44 -16.36
C ARG A 72 9.91 -1.75 -17.19
N PRO A 73 9.74 -1.52 -18.49
CA PRO A 73 10.66 -0.66 -19.19
C PRO A 73 10.60 0.68 -18.45
N SER A 74 11.68 1.05 -17.79
CA SER A 74 11.88 2.39 -17.23
C SER A 74 11.91 3.31 -18.43
N ALA A 75 10.74 3.70 -18.91
CA ALA A 75 10.60 4.78 -19.84
C ALA A 75 10.86 6.04 -19.04
N SER A 76 12.14 6.30 -18.79
CA SER A 76 12.59 7.65 -18.49
C SER A 76 12.11 8.51 -19.65
N PRO A 77 11.20 9.47 -19.41
CA PRO A 77 10.81 10.38 -20.47
C PRO A 77 12.06 11.07 -20.96
N PRO A 78 12.14 11.44 -22.27
CA PRO A 78 13.27 12.19 -22.81
C PRO A 78 13.50 13.39 -21.89
N LYS A 79 14.79 13.70 -21.60
CA LYS A 79 15.21 14.82 -20.75
C LYS A 79 14.52 16.10 -21.25
N ALA A 80 13.33 16.36 -20.72
CA ALA A 80 12.61 17.60 -20.96
C ALA A 80 13.36 18.69 -20.21
N VAL A 81 13.66 19.77 -20.90
CA VAL A 81 14.13 21.05 -20.35
C VAL A 81 13.27 21.34 -19.10
N PRO A 82 13.87 21.72 -17.95
CA PRO A 82 13.11 21.94 -16.72
C PRO A 82 12.26 23.22 -16.87
N VAL A 83 11.11 23.08 -17.48
CA VAL A 83 10.04 24.05 -17.31
C VAL A 83 9.60 23.89 -15.85
N LYS A 84 9.69 24.94 -15.03
CA LYS A 84 9.07 24.99 -13.71
C LYS A 84 7.57 24.80 -13.89
N ARG A 85 7.12 23.54 -13.96
CA ARG A 85 5.71 23.23 -14.06
C ARG A 85 5.08 23.52 -12.70
N VAL A 86 4.15 24.45 -12.68
CA VAL A 86 3.34 24.70 -11.49
C VAL A 86 2.51 23.45 -11.23
N PRO A 87 2.56 22.85 -10.03
CA PRO A 87 1.75 21.69 -9.72
C PRO A 87 0.28 22.01 -9.98
N ARG A 88 -0.46 21.09 -10.62
CA ARG A 88 -1.91 21.23 -10.77
C ARG A 88 -2.54 21.29 -9.37
N ARG A 89 -3.44 22.25 -9.19
CA ARG A 89 -4.23 22.30 -7.96
C ARG A 89 -5.20 21.11 -7.94
N VAL A 90 -5.08 20.28 -6.92
CA VAL A 90 -5.93 19.11 -6.68
C VAL A 90 -6.59 19.28 -5.32
N VAL A 91 -7.88 19.60 -5.31
CA VAL A 91 -8.68 19.76 -4.09
C VAL A 91 -9.85 18.79 -4.15
N ILE A 92 -9.98 17.93 -3.15
CA ILE A 92 -10.99 16.88 -3.09
C ILE A 92 -11.63 16.91 -1.71
N GLY A 93 -12.96 17.00 -1.67
CA GLY A 93 -13.70 17.06 -0.39
C GLY A 93 -13.27 18.23 0.50
N GLY A 94 -12.76 19.33 -0.10
CA GLY A 94 -12.21 20.48 0.64
C GLY A 94 -10.75 20.31 1.10
N VAL A 95 -10.14 19.14 0.91
CA VAL A 95 -8.74 18.87 1.24
C VAL A 95 -7.85 19.20 0.05
N ASP A 96 -6.83 20.04 0.25
CA ASP A 96 -5.87 20.39 -0.80
C ASP A 96 -4.72 19.39 -0.83
N LEU A 97 -4.67 18.61 -1.92
CA LEU A 97 -3.64 17.61 -2.19
C LEU A 97 -2.52 18.16 -3.09
N THR A 98 -2.52 19.47 -3.38
CA THR A 98 -1.49 20.11 -4.22
C THR A 98 -0.12 19.97 -3.56
N GLY A 99 0.85 19.42 -4.32
CA GLY A 99 2.20 19.17 -3.80
C GLY A 99 2.30 18.03 -2.79
N LEU A 100 1.19 17.35 -2.46
CA LEU A 100 1.21 16.11 -1.70
C LEU A 100 1.32 14.91 -2.67
N GLY A 101 1.92 13.82 -2.17
CA GLY A 101 2.12 12.61 -2.96
C GLY A 101 3.13 12.77 -4.10
N TYR A 102 2.98 11.94 -5.13
CA TYR A 102 3.92 11.81 -6.24
C TYR A 102 3.16 11.76 -7.55
N ASP A 103 3.46 12.71 -8.43
CA ASP A 103 2.77 12.87 -9.70
C ASP A 103 3.52 12.17 -10.85
N GLN A 104 2.77 11.54 -11.75
CA GLN A 104 3.26 11.02 -13.02
C GLN A 104 2.28 11.42 -14.14
N GLY A 105 2.81 11.94 -15.25
CA GLY A 105 2.02 12.41 -16.38
C GLY A 105 2.05 13.92 -16.57
N ASP A 106 1.13 14.42 -17.39
CA ASP A 106 1.03 15.84 -17.69
C ASP A 106 0.17 16.56 -16.63
N PRO A 107 0.69 17.61 -15.97
CA PRO A 107 -0.12 18.40 -15.04
C PRO A 107 -1.38 19.04 -15.67
N SER A 108 -1.40 19.22 -16.99
CA SER A 108 -2.56 19.73 -17.74
C SER A 108 -3.56 18.66 -18.18
N ALA A 109 -3.30 17.38 -17.87
CA ALA A 109 -4.16 16.28 -18.27
C ALA A 109 -5.63 16.52 -17.85
N PRO A 110 -6.62 16.20 -18.70
CA PRO A 110 -8.04 16.45 -18.42
C PRO A 110 -8.56 15.61 -17.24
N VAL A 111 -7.97 14.45 -16.99
CA VAL A 111 -8.36 13.55 -15.89
C VAL A 111 -7.24 13.47 -14.87
N VAL A 112 -7.59 13.53 -13.58
CA VAL A 112 -6.70 13.24 -12.45
C VAL A 112 -7.13 11.95 -11.80
N ILE A 113 -6.19 11.04 -11.58
CA ILE A 113 -6.38 9.85 -10.75
C ILE A 113 -5.51 10.03 -9.52
N VAL A 114 -6.13 10.02 -8.34
CA VAL A 114 -5.43 9.96 -7.05
C VAL A 114 -5.55 8.55 -6.52
N ASP A 115 -4.42 7.90 -6.28
CA ASP A 115 -4.30 6.54 -5.75
C ASP A 115 -3.83 6.61 -4.29
N PHE A 116 -4.67 6.17 -3.37
CA PHE A 116 -4.35 6.01 -1.96
C PHE A 116 -4.01 4.55 -1.70
N SER A 117 -2.73 4.27 -1.60
CA SER A 117 -2.21 2.90 -1.53
C SER A 117 -1.24 2.70 -0.37
N ASP A 118 -1.33 1.52 0.26
CA ASP A 118 -0.42 1.04 1.29
C ASP A 118 0.56 0.03 0.68
N PHE A 119 1.85 0.23 0.87
CA PHE A 119 2.87 -0.67 0.32
C PHE A 119 2.73 -2.11 0.84
N ALA A 120 2.12 -2.31 1.99
CA ALA A 120 1.90 -3.65 2.56
C ALA A 120 0.55 -4.28 2.17
N CYS A 121 -0.33 -3.55 1.47
CA CYS A 121 -1.59 -4.07 0.97
C CYS A 121 -1.37 -4.96 -0.27
N PRO A 122 -1.85 -6.23 -0.29
CA PRO A 122 -1.66 -7.12 -1.43
C PRO A 122 -2.40 -6.65 -2.68
N TYR A 123 -3.59 -6.07 -2.52
CA TYR A 123 -4.36 -5.51 -3.64
C TYR A 123 -3.74 -4.25 -4.24
N CYS A 124 -2.98 -3.48 -3.44
CA CYS A 124 -2.20 -2.35 -3.95
C CYS A 124 -1.02 -2.84 -4.81
N ALA A 125 -0.38 -3.94 -4.40
CA ALA A 125 0.66 -4.58 -5.20
C ALA A 125 0.09 -5.13 -6.51
N GLU A 126 -1.04 -5.82 -6.48
CA GLU A 126 -1.74 -6.32 -7.66
C GLU A 126 -2.05 -5.19 -8.64
N PHE A 127 -2.69 -4.11 -8.18
CA PHE A 127 -2.96 -2.95 -9.02
C PHE A 127 -1.68 -2.36 -9.62
N SER A 128 -0.67 -2.13 -8.79
CA SER A 128 0.58 -1.49 -9.23
C SER A 128 1.36 -2.32 -10.24
N LEU A 129 1.38 -3.65 -10.07
CA LEU A 129 2.17 -4.55 -10.92
C LEU A 129 1.43 -5.01 -12.17
N GLU A 130 0.11 -5.19 -12.09
CA GLU A 130 -0.66 -5.82 -13.16
C GLU A 130 -1.51 -4.81 -13.95
N THR A 131 -2.19 -3.89 -13.27
CA THR A 131 -3.13 -2.95 -13.89
C THR A 131 -2.48 -1.63 -14.29
N TYR A 132 -1.73 -1.01 -13.38
CA TYR A 132 -1.17 0.31 -13.59
C TYR A 132 -0.21 0.42 -14.80
N PRO A 133 0.63 -0.58 -15.15
CA PRO A 133 1.50 -0.46 -16.32
C PRO A 133 0.76 -0.24 -17.64
N ALA A 134 -0.43 -0.81 -17.79
CA ALA A 134 -1.27 -0.57 -18.96
C ALA A 134 -1.89 0.83 -18.92
N ILE A 135 -2.42 1.25 -17.77
CA ILE A 135 -2.94 2.61 -17.55
C ILE A 135 -1.86 3.65 -17.85
N ALA A 136 -0.65 3.45 -17.37
CA ALA A 136 0.47 4.35 -17.60
C ALA A 136 0.78 4.52 -19.08
N ARG A 137 0.78 3.43 -19.85
CA ARG A 137 1.00 3.47 -21.30
C ARG A 137 -0.14 4.12 -22.08
N GLU A 138 -1.37 3.79 -21.72
CA GLU A 138 -2.54 4.16 -22.53
C GLU A 138 -3.05 5.57 -22.24
N PHE A 139 -2.87 6.04 -21.01
CA PHE A 139 -3.49 7.28 -20.55
C PHE A 139 -2.50 8.29 -19.97
N VAL A 140 -1.54 7.84 -19.14
CA VAL A 140 -0.61 8.76 -18.49
C VAL A 140 0.43 9.27 -19.48
N SER A 141 1.09 8.37 -20.22
CA SER A 141 2.12 8.75 -21.22
C SER A 141 1.55 9.52 -22.41
N THR A 142 0.25 9.41 -22.65
CA THR A 142 -0.46 10.12 -23.73
C THR A 142 -1.03 11.47 -23.30
N GLY A 143 -0.78 11.90 -22.06
CA GLY A 143 -1.25 13.18 -21.52
C GLY A 143 -2.75 13.24 -21.20
N LYS A 144 -3.45 12.10 -21.22
CA LYS A 144 -4.87 12.02 -20.89
C LYS A 144 -5.14 12.00 -19.39
N VAL A 145 -4.19 11.48 -18.61
CA VAL A 145 -4.29 11.27 -17.16
C VAL A 145 -3.06 11.83 -16.46
N LEU A 146 -3.28 12.63 -15.43
CA LEU A 146 -2.34 12.88 -14.36
C LEU A 146 -2.57 11.86 -13.26
N PHE A 147 -1.61 10.99 -13.00
CA PHE A 147 -1.66 10.02 -11.92
C PHE A 147 -0.90 10.53 -10.69
N LYS A 148 -1.57 10.60 -9.55
CA LYS A 148 -1.03 11.03 -8.26
C LYS A 148 -1.05 9.86 -7.29
N TYR A 149 0.12 9.38 -6.90
CA TYR A 149 0.24 8.35 -5.86
C TYR A 149 0.33 8.99 -4.47
N MET A 150 -0.53 8.57 -3.56
CA MET A 150 -0.60 9.04 -2.18
C MET A 150 -0.28 7.88 -1.23
N PRO A 151 0.93 7.78 -0.69
CA PRO A 151 1.22 6.80 0.35
C PRO A 151 0.24 6.93 1.51
N PHE A 152 -0.44 5.83 1.83
CA PHE A 152 -1.41 5.74 2.92
C PHE A 152 -1.08 4.55 3.81
N VAL A 153 -0.69 4.81 5.06
CA VAL A 153 -0.41 3.75 6.03
C VAL A 153 -1.69 3.43 6.78
N ALA A 154 -2.38 2.37 6.36
CA ALA A 154 -3.65 1.95 6.98
C ALA A 154 -3.49 1.44 8.41
N GLY A 155 -2.26 1.10 8.84
CA GLY A 155 -1.94 0.65 10.19
C GLY A 155 -2.27 -0.82 10.48
N SER A 156 -2.88 -1.51 9.52
CA SER A 156 -3.32 -2.92 9.67
C SER A 156 -2.29 -3.94 9.20
N PHE A 157 -1.26 -3.49 8.46
CA PHE A 157 -0.30 -4.39 7.84
C PHE A 157 1.07 -4.31 8.52
N ARG A 158 1.67 -5.49 8.69
CA ARG A 158 3.04 -5.59 9.19
C ARG A 158 4.01 -4.93 8.22
N HIS A 159 5.00 -4.24 8.75
CA HIS A 159 6.07 -3.54 8.01
C HIS A 159 5.61 -2.45 7.03
N ALA A 160 4.34 -2.01 7.09
CA ALA A 160 3.84 -0.95 6.22
C ALA A 160 4.61 0.37 6.39
N ARG A 161 4.94 0.73 7.64
CA ARG A 161 5.70 1.95 7.95
C ARG A 161 7.14 1.87 7.45
N GLU A 162 7.77 0.71 7.63
CA GLU A 162 9.13 0.46 7.19
C GLU A 162 9.25 0.55 5.67
N ALA A 163 8.33 -0.08 4.94
CA ALA A 163 8.29 -0.01 3.49
C ALA A 163 8.03 1.43 3.00
N THR A 164 7.06 2.13 3.60
CA THR A 164 6.78 3.53 3.25
C THR A 164 7.99 4.43 3.52
N ARG A 165 8.66 4.28 4.67
CA ARG A 165 9.88 5.05 4.98
C ARG A 165 10.98 4.82 3.95
N ALA A 166 11.19 3.58 3.51
CA ALA A 166 12.19 3.25 2.50
C ALA A 166 11.88 3.93 1.15
N VAL A 167 10.62 3.93 0.72
CA VAL A 167 10.20 4.59 -0.53
C VAL A 167 10.25 6.12 -0.42
N GLU A 168 9.86 6.69 0.73
CA GLU A 168 9.99 8.12 0.98
C GLU A 168 11.47 8.57 0.97
N CYS A 169 12.39 7.75 1.48
CA CYS A 169 13.83 8.03 1.37
C CYS A 169 14.37 7.93 -0.07
N ALA A 170 13.78 7.06 -0.88
CA ALA A 170 14.09 7.00 -2.31
C ALA A 170 13.59 8.24 -3.05
N ALA A 171 12.45 8.77 -2.65
CA ALA A 171 11.90 10.00 -3.21
C ALA A 171 12.82 11.21 -3.03
N GLU A 172 13.54 11.31 -1.90
CA GLU A 172 14.55 12.34 -1.68
C GLU A 172 15.73 12.27 -2.66
N GLN A 173 15.92 11.12 -3.29
CA GLN A 173 16.93 10.89 -4.33
C GLN A 173 16.34 10.93 -5.76
N GLY A 174 15.04 11.27 -5.90
CA GLY A 174 14.34 11.30 -7.19
C GLY A 174 14.06 9.90 -7.75
N ARG A 175 14.02 8.87 -6.89
CA ARG A 175 13.85 7.46 -7.26
C ARG A 175 12.58 6.84 -6.67
N PHE A 176 11.54 7.67 -6.49
CA PHE A 176 10.27 7.20 -5.92
C PHE A 176 9.67 6.04 -6.71
N TRP A 177 9.53 6.21 -8.02
CA TRP A 177 8.83 5.24 -8.87
C TRP A 177 9.60 3.93 -9.02
N GLU A 178 10.92 4.01 -9.17
CA GLU A 178 11.78 2.82 -9.23
C GLU A 178 11.73 2.02 -7.93
N MET A 179 11.73 2.71 -6.80
CA MET A 179 11.64 2.05 -5.49
C MET A 179 10.24 1.50 -5.22
N LEU A 180 9.18 2.21 -5.64
CA LEU A 180 7.81 1.74 -5.56
C LEU A 180 7.63 0.39 -6.27
N ASP A 181 8.09 0.30 -7.54
CA ASP A 181 7.99 -0.94 -8.32
C ASP A 181 8.73 -2.09 -7.61
N ARG A 182 9.90 -1.82 -7.04
CA ARG A 182 10.72 -2.79 -6.32
C ARG A 182 10.08 -3.27 -5.03
N VAL A 183 9.57 -2.33 -4.24
CA VAL A 183 8.93 -2.65 -2.96
C VAL A 183 7.68 -3.51 -3.16
N TYR A 184 6.87 -3.22 -4.18
CA TYR A 184 5.74 -4.08 -4.50
C TYR A 184 6.16 -5.44 -5.05
N ALA A 185 7.15 -5.51 -5.94
CA ALA A 185 7.66 -6.77 -6.46
C ALA A 185 8.20 -7.71 -5.36
N ALA A 186 8.85 -7.13 -4.34
CA ALA A 186 9.38 -7.87 -3.20
C ALA A 186 8.40 -7.97 -2.01
N GLN A 187 7.12 -7.53 -2.17
CA GLN A 187 6.19 -7.38 -1.05
C GLN A 187 6.05 -8.64 -0.20
N ARG A 188 5.92 -9.80 -0.82
CA ARG A 188 5.75 -11.05 -0.10
C ARG A 188 6.95 -11.36 0.78
N GLU A 189 8.16 -11.07 0.30
CA GLU A 189 9.40 -11.37 1.01
C GLU A 189 9.54 -10.48 2.26
N TRP A 190 9.52 -9.16 2.10
CA TRP A 190 9.71 -8.27 3.25
C TRP A 190 8.54 -8.30 4.24
N LYS A 191 7.30 -8.56 3.81
CA LYS A 191 6.16 -8.69 4.73
C LYS A 191 6.25 -9.89 5.66
N THR A 192 6.84 -10.99 5.20
CA THR A 192 6.95 -12.23 5.97
C THR A 192 8.27 -12.31 6.74
N ALA A 193 9.23 -11.47 6.44
CA ALA A 193 10.50 -11.42 7.14
C ALA A 193 10.31 -11.07 8.63
N SER A 194 11.20 -11.56 9.49
CA SER A 194 11.28 -11.11 10.90
C SER A 194 11.66 -9.63 10.98
N ASP A 195 12.55 -9.19 10.08
CA ASP A 195 13.00 -7.82 9.86
C ASP A 195 12.94 -7.50 8.36
N ALA A 196 12.18 -6.46 7.99
CA ALA A 196 12.02 -6.04 6.60
C ALA A 196 13.23 -5.23 6.08
N VAL A 197 14.03 -4.64 6.97
CA VAL A 197 15.08 -3.69 6.60
C VAL A 197 16.11 -4.26 5.64
N PRO A 198 16.65 -5.49 5.82
CA PRO A 198 17.61 -6.06 4.87
C PRO A 198 17.05 -6.21 3.45
N VAL A 199 15.80 -6.63 3.34
CA VAL A 199 15.13 -6.77 2.03
C VAL A 199 14.93 -5.39 1.39
N LEU A 200 14.40 -4.43 2.14
CA LEU A 200 14.17 -3.07 1.65
C LEU A 200 15.48 -2.37 1.25
N ALA A 201 16.58 -2.61 1.98
CA ALA A 201 17.90 -2.08 1.63
C ALA A 201 18.44 -2.67 0.32
N ARG A 202 18.25 -3.97 0.10
CA ARG A 202 18.58 -4.63 -1.17
C ARG A 202 17.79 -4.03 -2.33
N GLU A 203 16.50 -3.81 -2.14
CA GLU A 203 15.64 -3.21 -3.17
C GLU A 203 16.02 -1.75 -3.44
N ALA A 204 16.44 -1.00 -2.42
CA ALA A 204 16.95 0.36 -2.59
C ALA A 204 18.22 0.41 -3.46
N ALA A 205 19.17 -0.52 -3.23
CA ALA A 205 20.35 -0.66 -4.08
C ALA A 205 19.97 -0.99 -5.53
N ALA A 206 19.04 -1.93 -5.70
CA ALA A 206 18.56 -2.34 -7.03
C ALA A 206 17.75 -1.25 -7.75
N ALA A 207 17.14 -0.32 -7.02
CA ALA A 207 16.50 0.89 -7.57
C ALA A 207 17.52 1.98 -7.96
N GLY A 208 18.81 1.75 -7.72
CA GLY A 208 19.89 2.68 -8.05
C GLY A 208 20.05 3.84 -7.07
N LEU A 209 19.65 3.64 -5.81
CA LEU A 209 19.89 4.62 -4.75
C LEU A 209 21.35 4.63 -4.30
N ASP A 210 21.81 5.80 -3.86
CA ASP A 210 22.95 5.87 -2.95
C ASP A 210 22.55 5.22 -1.63
N THR A 211 23.10 4.03 -1.36
CA THR A 211 22.71 3.20 -0.23
C THR A 211 23.08 3.81 1.13
N ALA A 212 24.19 4.56 1.18
CA ALA A 212 24.58 5.24 2.42
C ALA A 212 23.61 6.37 2.77
N ARG A 213 23.19 7.17 1.78
CA ARG A 213 22.17 8.21 1.97
C ARG A 213 20.81 7.61 2.29
N ALA A 214 20.43 6.51 1.63
CA ALA A 214 19.19 5.80 1.92
C ALA A 214 19.16 5.27 3.36
N ALA A 215 20.24 4.62 3.81
CA ALA A 215 20.36 4.12 5.18
C ALA A 215 20.30 5.25 6.22
N ALA A 216 21.01 6.36 6.00
CA ALA A 216 21.01 7.52 6.88
C ALA A 216 19.61 8.16 6.96
N CYS A 217 18.91 8.29 5.82
CA CYS A 217 17.53 8.76 5.78
C CYS A 217 16.61 7.83 6.58
N TYR A 218 16.69 6.54 6.32
CA TYR A 218 15.86 5.54 6.97
C TYR A 218 16.06 5.53 8.50
N ALA A 219 17.30 5.53 8.95
CA ALA A 219 17.63 5.54 10.38
C ALA A 219 17.17 6.81 11.10
N SER A 220 17.16 7.95 10.41
CA SER A 220 16.74 9.23 11.00
C SER A 220 15.22 9.34 11.22
N GLY A 221 14.41 8.57 10.50
CA GLY A 221 12.94 8.68 10.53
C GLY A 221 12.38 10.04 10.06
N ARG A 222 13.20 10.89 9.41
CA ARG A 222 12.81 12.27 9.04
C ARG A 222 11.63 12.35 8.07
N THR A 223 11.35 11.26 7.35
CA THR A 223 10.22 11.18 6.40
C THR A 223 8.88 10.86 7.09
N ASP A 224 8.89 10.41 8.34
CA ASP A 224 7.68 9.94 9.04
C ASP A 224 6.63 11.03 9.20
N ALA A 225 7.05 12.28 9.44
CA ALA A 225 6.12 13.41 9.53
C ALA A 225 5.42 13.69 8.18
N ARG A 226 6.11 13.46 7.05
CA ARG A 226 5.51 13.56 5.72
C ARG A 226 4.49 12.44 5.51
N THR A 227 4.87 11.20 5.80
CA THR A 227 3.97 10.03 5.73
C THR A 227 2.70 10.25 6.57
N ALA A 228 2.84 10.78 7.79
CA ALA A 228 1.70 11.09 8.64
C ALA A 228 0.77 12.15 8.01
N ARG A 229 1.32 13.21 7.41
CA ARG A 229 0.51 14.21 6.70
C ARG A 229 -0.25 13.62 5.52
N LEU A 230 0.37 12.74 4.71
CA LEU A 230 -0.27 12.07 3.59
C LEU A 230 -1.42 11.18 4.07
N THR A 231 -1.17 10.39 5.12
CA THR A 231 -2.18 9.52 5.73
C THR A 231 -3.34 10.34 6.32
N ASN A 232 -3.07 11.44 7.00
CA ASN A 232 -4.12 12.32 7.55
C ASN A 232 -4.96 12.94 6.43
N ALA A 233 -4.34 13.47 5.37
CA ALA A 233 -5.07 14.01 4.23
C ALA A 233 -6.00 12.96 3.57
N ALA A 234 -5.55 11.71 3.46
CA ALA A 234 -6.39 10.61 2.98
C ALA A 234 -7.56 10.33 3.93
N ASN A 235 -7.31 10.32 5.25
CA ASN A 235 -8.36 10.14 6.26
C ASN A 235 -9.39 11.27 6.25
N ASP A 236 -8.96 12.51 6.05
CA ASP A 236 -9.84 13.70 5.99
C ASP A 236 -10.78 13.64 4.77
N ILE A 237 -10.34 13.03 3.67
CA ILE A 237 -11.16 12.76 2.48
C ILE A 237 -12.13 11.58 2.71
N GLY A 238 -11.91 10.78 3.74
CA GLY A 238 -12.74 9.62 4.05
C GLY A 238 -12.19 8.28 3.53
N VAL A 239 -10.93 8.21 3.12
CA VAL A 239 -10.28 6.94 2.75
C VAL A 239 -10.17 6.05 3.99
N ARG A 240 -10.60 4.79 3.86
CA ARG A 240 -10.60 3.81 4.96
C ARG A 240 -10.03 2.45 4.55
N VAL A 241 -9.92 2.20 3.25
CA VAL A 241 -9.44 0.94 2.67
C VAL A 241 -8.46 1.22 1.54
N THR A 242 -7.60 0.25 1.22
CA THR A 242 -6.62 0.36 0.14
C THR A 242 -6.72 -0.84 -0.83
N PRO A 243 -6.46 -0.61 -2.11
CA PRO A 243 -6.34 0.68 -2.74
C PRO A 243 -7.68 1.40 -2.83
N SER A 244 -7.67 2.73 -2.71
CA SER A 244 -8.80 3.60 -3.01
C SER A 244 -8.35 4.65 -4.01
N PHE A 245 -9.20 4.90 -5.00
CA PHE A 245 -8.90 5.87 -6.04
C PHE A 245 -9.97 6.97 -6.09
N LEU A 246 -9.53 8.15 -6.51
CA LEU A 246 -10.42 9.21 -6.94
C LEU A 246 -10.10 9.53 -8.38
N VAL A 247 -11.05 9.28 -9.28
CA VAL A 247 -10.94 9.63 -10.71
C VAL A 247 -11.71 10.94 -10.90
N ASN A 248 -10.99 12.05 -10.97
CA ASN A 248 -11.50 13.38 -10.67
C ASN A 248 -12.18 13.34 -9.28
N ASP A 249 -13.51 13.58 -9.20
CA ASP A 249 -14.26 13.58 -7.93
C ASP A 249 -14.99 12.24 -7.66
N ARG A 250 -14.78 11.21 -8.49
CA ARG A 250 -15.50 9.94 -8.38
C ARG A 250 -14.68 8.91 -7.63
N PRO A 251 -15.17 8.39 -6.49
CA PRO A 251 -14.47 7.36 -5.75
C PRO A 251 -14.57 6.01 -6.45
N VAL A 252 -13.45 5.29 -6.45
CA VAL A 252 -13.31 3.91 -6.91
C VAL A 252 -12.54 3.15 -5.85
N GLN A 253 -13.06 2.01 -5.39
CA GLN A 253 -12.43 1.22 -4.32
C GLN A 253 -12.00 -0.15 -4.84
N GLY A 254 -10.86 -0.61 -4.32
CA GLY A 254 -10.29 -1.92 -4.64
C GLY A 254 -9.51 -1.97 -5.95
N ALA A 255 -8.76 -3.03 -6.14
CA ALA A 255 -8.01 -3.31 -7.37
C ALA A 255 -8.97 -3.78 -8.46
N LEU A 256 -9.57 -2.84 -9.17
CA LEU A 256 -10.42 -3.19 -10.31
C LEU A 256 -9.62 -3.85 -11.43
N PRO A 257 -10.20 -4.83 -12.14
CA PRO A 257 -9.63 -5.35 -13.38
C PRO A 257 -9.37 -4.22 -14.39
N LEU A 258 -8.31 -4.36 -15.18
CA LEU A 258 -7.90 -3.33 -16.15
C LEU A 258 -9.04 -2.89 -17.07
N ALA A 259 -9.87 -3.83 -17.54
CA ALA A 259 -10.99 -3.52 -18.43
C ALA A 259 -12.02 -2.56 -17.80
N ASP A 260 -12.28 -2.73 -16.49
CA ASP A 260 -13.22 -1.89 -15.77
C ASP A 260 -12.59 -0.54 -15.40
N PHE A 261 -11.29 -0.54 -15.04
CA PHE A 261 -10.58 0.70 -14.79
C PHE A 261 -10.50 1.58 -16.04
N ARG A 262 -10.31 0.98 -17.24
CA ARG A 262 -10.39 1.71 -18.53
C ARG A 262 -11.73 2.39 -18.72
N LYS A 263 -12.84 1.69 -18.48
CA LYS A 263 -14.21 2.27 -18.60
C LYS A 263 -14.38 3.49 -17.69
N VAL A 264 -13.84 3.42 -16.46
CA VAL A 264 -13.90 4.56 -15.51
C VAL A 264 -13.12 5.76 -16.05
N ILE A 265 -11.92 5.55 -16.59
CA ILE A 265 -11.09 6.62 -17.17
C ILE A 265 -11.76 7.20 -18.42
N GLU A 266 -12.26 6.36 -19.32
CA GLU A 266 -12.91 6.79 -20.56
C GLU A 266 -14.18 7.59 -20.26
N ALA A 267 -15.00 7.16 -19.29
CA ALA A 267 -16.15 7.93 -18.84
C ALA A 267 -15.76 9.31 -18.27
N ALA A 268 -14.66 9.39 -17.52
CA ALA A 268 -14.15 10.66 -17.00
C ALA A 268 -13.66 11.59 -18.11
N LEU A 269 -13.00 11.04 -19.14
CA LEU A 269 -12.55 11.79 -20.32
C LEU A 269 -13.74 12.39 -21.10
N LEU A 270 -14.80 11.63 -21.31
CA LEU A 270 -16.02 12.12 -21.97
C LEU A 270 -16.66 13.29 -21.22
N VAL A 271 -16.76 13.19 -19.89
CA VAL A 271 -17.32 14.28 -19.07
C VAL A 271 -16.50 15.57 -19.17
N THR A 272 -15.19 15.46 -19.28
CA THR A 272 -14.33 16.65 -19.40
C THR A 272 -14.42 17.30 -20.77
N GLN A 273 -14.65 16.55 -21.85
CA GLN A 273 -14.85 17.09 -23.20
C GLN A 273 -16.14 17.92 -23.29
N VAL A 274 -17.25 17.41 -22.74
CA VAL A 274 -18.55 18.12 -22.75
C VAL A 274 -18.54 19.45 -21.98
N LYS A 275 -17.67 19.59 -20.99
CA LYS A 275 -17.54 20.86 -20.20
C LYS A 275 -16.75 21.94 -20.92
N HIS A 276 -16.08 21.64 -22.02
CA HIS A 276 -15.26 22.56 -22.80
C HIS A 276 -15.91 22.98 -24.13
N GLU A 277 -17.05 22.41 -24.48
CA GLU A 277 -17.96 22.85 -25.56
C GLU A 277 -19.01 23.84 -25.02
#